data_d32a52f36f3a93a4c32d995287e81137
#
_entry.id   d32a52f36f3a93a4c32d995287e81137
#
_cell.length_a   1.000
_cell.length_b   1.000
_cell.length_c   1.000
_cell.angle_alpha   90.00
_cell.angle_beta   90.00
_cell.angle_gamma   90.00
#
_symmetry.space_group_name_H-M   'P 1'
#
loop_
_entity.id
_entity.type
_entity.pdbx_description
1 polymer ?
#
loop_
_entity_poly.entity_id
_entity_poly.type
_entity_poly.pdbx_seq_one_letter_code
_entity_poly.pdbx_strand_id
1 'polypeptide(L)'
;MPRTDSGRVALSQWLAATRPESVRGIHDTHAVFAPRDDLRSEEEHEFYRWFDGQWEGTMGYAGAGNARHDTIAASLADSPAGLGAWMVEKFRDWSDCHGDVERRFGKDALLTTVTLYWLTDTFVSSYRPHQSGIVEPAAPVIEVPATVSVQRHEWRYPRSFAERAYSDLRRFSVMPRGGHFTAAEEPLLVADDLRYLMAVTS
;
A
#
# COMPACT_ATOMS: atom_id res chain seq x y z
N MET A 1 -0.57 25.75 -2.38
CA MET A 1 0.42 24.95 -3.12
C MET A 1 -0.28 23.70 -3.60
N PRO A 2 -0.27 23.35 -4.88
CA PRO A 2 -0.86 22.11 -5.34
C PRO A 2 -0.09 20.95 -4.69
N ARG A 3 -0.79 20.11 -3.93
CA ARG A 3 -0.29 18.84 -3.48
C ARG A 3 -0.17 17.94 -4.70
N THR A 4 1.04 17.72 -5.16
CA THR A 4 1.32 16.63 -6.08
C THR A 4 1.22 15.34 -5.27
N ASP A 5 0.06 14.68 -5.31
CA ASP A 5 -0.09 13.30 -4.85
C ASP A 5 0.61 12.39 -5.90
N SER A 6 1.92 12.50 -5.97
CA SER A 6 2.73 11.50 -6.62
C SER A 6 2.68 10.26 -5.75
N GLY A 7 2.01 9.22 -6.23
CA GLY A 7 1.91 7.95 -5.54
C GLY A 7 3.30 7.48 -5.11
N ARG A 8 3.40 6.98 -3.88
CA ARG A 8 4.63 6.41 -3.37
C ARG A 8 4.95 5.19 -4.21
N VAL A 9 6.03 5.26 -4.97
CA VAL A 9 6.52 4.11 -5.70
C VAL A 9 7.12 3.13 -4.69
N ALA A 10 6.58 1.92 -4.60
CA ALA A 10 7.17 0.89 -3.78
C ALA A 10 8.58 0.55 -4.29
N LEU A 11 9.45 0.07 -3.40
CA LEU A 11 10.82 -0.30 -3.77
C LEU A 11 10.87 -1.26 -4.97
N SER A 12 9.93 -2.21 -5.02
CA SER A 12 9.79 -3.16 -6.14
C SER A 12 9.48 -2.46 -7.46
N GLN A 13 8.58 -1.49 -7.46
CA GLN A 13 8.22 -0.69 -8.64
C GLN A 13 9.40 0.15 -9.11
N TRP A 14 10.09 0.82 -8.17
CA TRP A 14 11.28 1.60 -8.48
C TRP A 14 12.38 0.72 -9.10
N LEU A 15 12.63 -0.46 -8.55
CA LEU A 15 13.62 -1.41 -9.07
C LEU A 15 13.23 -1.88 -10.47
N ALA A 16 11.96 -2.27 -10.67
CA ALA A 16 11.45 -2.70 -11.96
C ALA A 16 11.55 -1.61 -13.05
N ALA A 17 11.36 -0.35 -12.67
CA ALA A 17 11.43 0.78 -13.58
C ALA A 17 12.88 1.21 -13.89
N THR A 18 13.80 1.11 -12.92
CA THR A 18 15.18 1.63 -13.05
C THR A 18 16.24 0.57 -13.35
N ARG A 19 15.94 -0.70 -13.08
CA ARG A 19 16.81 -1.86 -13.27
C ARG A 19 16.04 -3.05 -13.85
N PRO A 20 15.33 -2.89 -14.99
CA PRO A 20 14.49 -3.93 -15.57
C PRO A 20 15.27 -5.23 -15.87
N GLU A 21 16.55 -5.12 -16.19
CA GLU A 21 17.43 -6.27 -16.44
C GLU A 21 17.64 -7.17 -15.21
N SER A 22 17.35 -6.66 -14.03
CA SER A 22 17.48 -7.40 -12.75
C SER A 22 16.15 -7.97 -12.26
N VAL A 23 15.03 -7.68 -12.95
CA VAL A 23 13.68 -8.02 -12.53
C VAL A 23 12.99 -8.85 -13.59
N ARG A 24 12.66 -10.11 -13.28
CA ARG A 24 11.95 -11.00 -14.22
C ARG A 24 10.47 -10.68 -14.37
N GLY A 25 9.87 -10.04 -13.36
CA GLY A 25 8.49 -9.62 -13.34
C GLY A 25 8.12 -9.07 -11.97
N ILE A 26 6.99 -8.36 -11.90
CA ILE A 26 6.49 -7.71 -10.69
C ILE A 26 5.03 -8.10 -10.42
N HIS A 27 4.73 -8.34 -9.14
CA HIS A 27 3.34 -8.47 -8.67
C HIS A 27 3.03 -7.36 -7.70
N ASP A 28 2.05 -6.53 -8.04
CA ASP A 28 1.63 -5.41 -7.20
C ASP A 28 0.23 -5.59 -6.64
N THR A 29 0.11 -5.38 -5.34
CA THR A 29 -1.17 -5.28 -4.63
C THR A 29 -1.55 -3.83 -4.35
N HIS A 30 -0.59 -2.90 -4.43
CA HIS A 30 -0.75 -1.45 -4.30
C HIS A 30 -0.12 -0.78 -5.53
N ALA A 31 -0.84 -0.85 -6.64
CA ALA A 31 -0.34 -0.40 -7.93
C ALA A 31 -0.23 1.13 -8.03
N VAL A 32 0.56 1.58 -8.99
CA VAL A 32 0.82 3.01 -9.24
C VAL A 32 -0.47 3.75 -9.62
N PHE A 33 -0.74 4.89 -9.00
CA PHE A 33 -1.88 5.75 -9.36
C PHE A 33 -1.52 6.66 -10.54
N ALA A 34 -2.50 6.91 -11.40
CA ALA A 34 -2.34 7.94 -12.42
C ALA A 34 -2.27 9.34 -11.78
N PRO A 35 -1.49 10.27 -12.33
CA PRO A 35 -1.47 11.65 -11.88
C PRO A 35 -2.86 12.30 -11.99
N ARG A 36 -3.22 13.13 -11.01
CA ARG A 36 -4.54 13.80 -10.95
C ARG A 36 -4.81 14.75 -12.11
N ASP A 37 -3.78 15.26 -12.73
CA ASP A 37 -3.86 16.14 -13.92
C ASP A 37 -3.93 15.36 -15.24
N ASP A 38 -3.86 14.02 -15.21
CA ASP A 38 -3.99 13.14 -16.38
C ASP A 38 -5.10 12.11 -16.21
N LEU A 39 -6.25 12.50 -15.70
CA LEU A 39 -7.42 11.62 -15.61
C LEU A 39 -8.15 11.59 -16.94
N ARG A 40 -8.48 10.39 -17.43
CA ARG A 40 -8.96 10.17 -18.81
C ARG A 40 -10.37 9.58 -18.87
N SER A 41 -10.94 9.14 -17.75
CA SER A 41 -12.27 8.54 -17.70
C SER A 41 -13.03 8.96 -16.44
N GLU A 42 -14.36 8.81 -16.49
CA GLU A 42 -15.21 9.04 -15.33
C GLU A 42 -14.87 8.08 -14.18
N GLU A 43 -14.51 6.82 -14.47
CA GLU A 43 -14.09 5.84 -13.46
C GLU A 43 -12.83 6.33 -12.70
N GLU A 44 -11.88 6.97 -13.38
CA GLU A 44 -10.69 7.54 -12.76
C GLU A 44 -11.02 8.76 -11.88
N HIS A 45 -11.96 9.59 -12.30
CA HIS A 45 -12.46 10.67 -11.47
C HIS A 45 -13.25 10.15 -10.25
N GLU A 46 -14.04 9.09 -10.42
CA GLU A 46 -14.76 8.43 -9.32
C GLU A 46 -13.80 7.82 -8.31
N PHE A 47 -12.71 7.20 -8.78
CA PHE A 47 -11.67 6.69 -7.90
C PHE A 47 -11.13 7.79 -6.99
N TYR A 48 -10.75 8.95 -7.53
CA TYR A 48 -10.19 10.02 -6.71
C TYR A 48 -11.22 10.69 -5.79
N ARG A 49 -12.48 10.82 -6.21
CA ARG A 49 -13.57 11.28 -5.31
C ARG A 49 -13.74 10.31 -4.12
N TRP A 50 -13.74 9.03 -4.40
CA TRP A 50 -13.81 8.01 -3.35
C TRP A 50 -12.54 8.04 -2.47
N PHE A 51 -11.36 8.11 -3.06
CA PHE A 51 -10.07 8.15 -2.35
C PHE A 51 -9.99 9.35 -1.40
N ASP A 52 -10.41 10.53 -1.84
CA ASP A 52 -10.43 11.74 -1.01
C ASP A 52 -11.39 11.61 0.17
N GLY A 53 -12.57 11.02 -0.03
CA GLY A 53 -13.51 10.74 1.04
C GLY A 53 -12.97 9.74 2.08
N GLN A 54 -12.24 8.72 1.63
CA GLN A 54 -11.55 7.79 2.56
C GLN A 54 -10.39 8.46 3.29
N TRP A 55 -9.67 9.35 2.60
CA TRP A 55 -8.55 10.08 3.17
C TRP A 55 -8.96 10.95 4.35
N GLU A 56 -10.09 11.64 4.25
CA GLU A 56 -10.63 12.46 5.34
C GLU A 56 -11.04 11.63 6.56
N GLY A 57 -11.54 10.41 6.35
CA GLY A 57 -12.01 9.51 7.41
C GLY A 57 -10.93 8.69 8.10
N THR A 58 -10.14 7.96 7.31
CA THR A 58 -9.21 6.93 7.83
C THR A 58 -7.74 7.30 7.73
N MET A 59 -7.39 8.25 6.88
CA MET A 59 -6.00 8.65 6.62
C MET A 59 -5.57 9.92 7.35
N GLY A 60 -6.36 10.40 8.30
CA GLY A 60 -6.00 11.57 9.14
C GLY A 60 -4.64 11.41 9.82
N TYR A 61 -4.23 10.16 10.13
CA TYR A 61 -2.91 9.83 10.63
C TYR A 61 -1.79 10.24 9.66
N ALA A 62 -1.99 10.11 8.36
CA ALA A 62 -0.99 10.49 7.37
C ALA A 62 -0.77 12.00 7.34
N GLY A 63 -1.83 12.78 7.51
CA GLY A 63 -1.74 14.24 7.68
C GLY A 63 -0.96 14.64 8.93
N ALA A 64 -1.27 14.02 10.06
CA ALA A 64 -0.57 14.23 11.32
C ALA A 64 0.89 13.75 11.24
N GLY A 65 1.11 12.55 10.68
CA GLY A 65 2.42 11.97 10.47
C GLY A 65 3.31 12.80 9.56
N ASN A 66 2.78 13.28 8.46
CA ASN A 66 3.53 14.12 7.52
C ASN A 66 3.90 15.50 8.11
N ALA A 67 3.09 16.02 9.03
CA ALA A 67 3.31 17.34 9.62
C ALA A 67 4.22 17.31 10.86
N ARG A 68 4.11 16.29 11.70
CA ARG A 68 4.74 16.21 13.02
C ARG A 68 5.13 14.78 13.42
N HIS A 69 5.71 14.01 12.48
CA HIS A 69 6.02 12.59 12.69
C HIS A 69 6.96 12.33 13.87
N ASP A 70 7.99 13.16 14.08
CA ASP A 70 8.91 12.99 15.22
C ASP A 70 8.19 13.16 16.57
N THR A 71 7.24 14.09 16.64
CA THR A 71 6.43 14.30 17.86
C THR A 71 5.53 13.10 18.14
N ILE A 72 4.86 12.58 17.12
CA ILE A 72 4.01 11.39 17.25
C ILE A 72 4.86 10.17 17.59
N ALA A 73 5.96 9.97 16.87
CA ALA A 73 6.85 8.86 17.08
C ALA A 73 7.45 8.85 18.50
N ALA A 74 7.87 10.00 19.02
CA ALA A 74 8.36 10.13 20.40
C ALA A 74 7.28 9.76 21.42
N SER A 75 6.02 10.21 21.19
CA SER A 75 4.89 9.87 22.08
C SER A 75 4.58 8.38 22.10
N LEU A 76 4.67 7.72 20.94
CA LEU A 76 4.42 6.28 20.82
C LEU A 76 5.60 5.43 21.31
N ALA A 77 6.83 5.95 21.23
CA ALA A 77 8.01 5.30 21.77
C ALA A 77 8.05 5.33 23.31
N ASP A 78 7.28 6.18 23.97
CA ASP A 78 7.21 6.26 25.43
C ASP A 78 6.10 5.40 26.06
N SER A 79 5.23 4.78 25.24
CA SER A 79 4.11 3.99 25.75
C SER A 79 3.86 2.73 24.91
N PRO A 80 4.13 1.53 25.46
CA PRO A 80 3.84 0.28 24.76
C PRO A 80 2.34 0.11 24.48
N ALA A 81 1.48 0.59 25.38
CA ALA A 81 0.03 0.58 25.18
C ALA A 81 -0.40 1.57 24.10
N GLY A 82 0.21 2.75 24.04
CA GLY A 82 -0.02 3.74 23.00
C GLY A 82 0.41 3.23 21.62
N LEU A 83 1.59 2.64 21.53
CA LEU A 83 2.07 2.00 20.31
C LEU A 83 1.15 0.86 19.88
N GLY A 84 0.75 0.01 20.82
CA GLY A 84 -0.19 -1.09 20.57
C GLY A 84 -1.52 -0.59 20.03
N ALA A 85 -2.13 0.41 20.66
CA ALA A 85 -3.38 1.01 20.21
C ALA A 85 -3.25 1.60 18.78
N TRP A 86 -2.17 2.34 18.52
CA TRP A 86 -1.89 2.90 17.21
C TRP A 86 -1.78 1.84 16.12
N MET A 87 -1.01 0.77 16.36
CA MET A 87 -0.80 -0.28 15.37
C MET A 87 -2.06 -1.12 15.15
N VAL A 88 -2.71 -1.56 16.23
CA VAL A 88 -3.91 -2.42 16.15
C VAL A 88 -5.08 -1.67 15.48
N GLU A 89 -5.20 -0.37 15.68
CA GLU A 89 -6.16 0.46 14.95
C GLU A 89 -5.94 0.34 13.43
N LYS A 90 -4.68 0.43 12.94
CA LYS A 90 -4.38 0.31 11.51
C LYS A 90 -4.66 -1.11 10.99
N PHE A 91 -4.31 -2.13 11.75
CA PHE A 91 -4.67 -3.51 11.41
C PHE A 91 -6.18 -3.70 11.29
N ARG A 92 -6.97 -3.11 12.19
CA ARG A 92 -8.43 -3.17 12.15
C ARG A 92 -9.02 -2.40 10.97
N ASP A 93 -8.57 -1.15 10.76
CA ASP A 93 -9.21 -0.23 9.82
C ASP A 93 -8.84 -0.52 8.37
N TRP A 94 -7.67 -1.13 8.13
CA TRP A 94 -7.18 -1.41 6.78
C TRP A 94 -7.35 -2.86 6.34
N SER A 95 -7.73 -3.77 7.22
CA SER A 95 -8.00 -5.15 6.84
C SER A 95 -9.49 -5.41 6.58
N ASP A 96 -9.77 -6.45 5.82
CA ASP A 96 -11.13 -6.94 5.58
C ASP A 96 -11.64 -7.77 6.78
N CYS A 97 -11.69 -7.12 7.96
CA CYS A 97 -12.03 -7.77 9.24
C CYS A 97 -13.45 -7.45 9.75
N HIS A 98 -14.20 -6.58 9.07
CA HIS A 98 -15.51 -6.12 9.51
C HIS A 98 -15.52 -5.54 10.93
N GLY A 99 -14.45 -4.80 11.28
CA GLY A 99 -14.30 -4.14 12.58
C GLY A 99 -13.76 -5.02 13.71
N ASP A 100 -13.61 -6.30 13.49
CA ASP A 100 -13.02 -7.27 14.45
C ASP A 100 -11.68 -7.78 13.90
N VAL A 101 -10.58 -7.19 14.37
CA VAL A 101 -9.23 -7.50 13.89
C VAL A 101 -8.84 -8.96 14.11
N GLU A 102 -9.36 -9.61 15.14
CA GLU A 102 -9.05 -11.02 15.47
C GLU A 102 -9.61 -12.01 14.45
N ARG A 103 -10.54 -11.57 13.59
CA ARG A 103 -11.01 -12.39 12.45
C ARG A 103 -9.93 -12.60 11.39
N ARG A 104 -8.93 -11.72 11.32
CA ARG A 104 -7.83 -11.77 10.35
C ARG A 104 -6.48 -12.01 10.99
N PHE A 105 -6.25 -11.45 12.17
CA PHE A 105 -4.95 -11.50 12.85
C PHE A 105 -5.15 -11.98 14.29
N GLY A 106 -4.58 -13.12 14.64
CA GLY A 106 -4.60 -13.61 16.02
C GLY A 106 -3.85 -12.64 16.96
N LYS A 107 -4.27 -12.60 18.23
CA LYS A 107 -3.67 -11.74 19.28
C LYS A 107 -2.16 -11.87 19.35
N ASP A 108 -1.64 -13.09 19.28
CA ASP A 108 -0.20 -13.34 19.38
C ASP A 108 0.58 -12.69 18.22
N ALA A 109 0.02 -12.70 17.00
CA ALA A 109 0.63 -12.06 15.86
C ALA A 109 0.67 -10.53 16.00
N LEU A 110 -0.45 -9.94 16.46
CA LEU A 110 -0.54 -8.50 16.74
C LEU A 110 0.43 -8.08 17.84
N LEU A 111 0.41 -8.80 18.97
CA LEU A 111 1.30 -8.53 20.10
C LEU A 111 2.77 -8.73 19.74
N THR A 112 3.10 -9.74 18.95
CA THR A 112 4.46 -9.98 18.47
C THR A 112 4.93 -8.78 17.63
N THR A 113 4.09 -8.29 16.72
CA THR A 113 4.42 -7.14 15.89
C THR A 113 4.66 -5.89 16.74
N VAL A 114 3.75 -5.57 17.66
CA VAL A 114 3.89 -4.43 18.58
C VAL A 114 5.16 -4.55 19.43
N THR A 115 5.40 -5.75 20.01
CA THR A 115 6.56 -6.02 20.87
C THR A 115 7.87 -5.89 20.10
N LEU A 116 7.91 -6.34 18.85
CA LEU A 116 9.09 -6.20 18.01
C LEU A 116 9.45 -4.72 17.81
N TYR A 117 8.49 -3.89 17.39
CA TYR A 117 8.71 -2.45 17.24
C TYR A 117 9.11 -1.77 18.56
N TRP A 118 8.48 -2.17 19.65
CA TRP A 118 8.76 -1.63 20.97
C TRP A 118 10.18 -1.95 21.47
N LEU A 119 10.56 -3.23 21.46
CA LEU A 119 11.84 -3.68 21.99
C LEU A 119 13.04 -3.24 21.12
N THR A 120 12.82 -3.07 19.82
CA THR A 120 13.88 -2.64 18.89
C THR A 120 13.95 -1.12 18.72
N ASP A 121 13.03 -0.37 19.33
CA ASP A 121 12.92 1.10 19.17
C ASP A 121 12.88 1.54 17.67
N THR A 122 12.24 0.73 16.81
CA THR A 122 12.26 0.95 15.38
C THR A 122 11.03 1.71 14.85
N PHE A 123 10.04 2.00 15.69
CA PHE A 123 8.85 2.73 15.25
C PHE A 123 9.20 4.12 14.71
N VAL A 124 10.08 4.86 15.39
CA VAL A 124 10.54 6.19 14.95
C VAL A 124 11.18 6.14 13.57
N SER A 125 12.08 5.18 13.35
CA SER A 125 12.76 5.02 12.07
C SER A 125 11.84 4.53 10.95
N SER A 126 10.85 3.69 11.26
CA SER A 126 9.86 3.22 10.30
C SER A 126 8.94 4.34 9.78
N TYR A 127 8.77 5.40 10.58
CA TYR A 127 7.94 6.53 10.22
C TYR A 127 8.65 7.57 9.31
N ARG A 128 9.98 7.58 9.31
CA ARG A 128 10.80 8.54 8.53
C ARG A 128 10.60 8.50 7.01
N PRO A 129 10.41 7.36 6.34
CA PRO A 129 10.12 7.35 4.91
C PRO A 129 8.85 8.12 4.52
N HIS A 130 7.91 8.26 5.46
CA HIS A 130 6.70 9.06 5.25
C HIS A 130 6.98 10.58 5.27
N GLN A 131 8.10 10.98 5.89
CA GLN A 131 8.54 12.37 6.01
C GLN A 131 9.23 12.92 4.77
N SER A 132 9.98 12.08 4.10
CA SER A 132 10.97 12.56 3.13
C SER A 132 10.35 13.28 1.96
N GLY A 133 8.99 13.30 1.86
CA GLY A 133 8.30 14.04 0.80
C GLY A 133 8.98 13.77 -0.54
N ILE A 134 9.47 12.56 -0.75
CA ILE A 134 10.03 12.18 -2.02
C ILE A 134 8.91 12.42 -3.01
N VAL A 135 8.90 13.63 -3.53
CA VAL A 135 8.17 13.97 -4.73
C VAL A 135 8.92 13.22 -5.82
N GLU A 136 8.60 11.95 -5.93
CA GLU A 136 9.14 11.19 -7.04
C GLU A 136 8.53 11.79 -8.31
N PRO A 137 9.36 12.00 -9.33
CA PRO A 137 8.82 12.30 -10.67
C PRO A 137 7.82 11.18 -11.00
N ALA A 138 6.81 11.49 -11.79
CA ALA A 138 5.82 10.53 -12.25
C ALA A 138 6.51 9.18 -12.51
N ALA A 139 6.06 8.13 -11.85
CA ALA A 139 6.74 6.84 -11.92
C ALA A 139 6.95 6.47 -13.39
N PRO A 140 8.17 6.14 -13.80
CA PRO A 140 8.39 5.72 -15.17
C PRO A 140 7.55 4.48 -15.45
N VAL A 141 7.12 4.32 -16.69
CA VAL A 141 6.38 3.12 -17.11
C VAL A 141 7.21 1.89 -16.79
N ILE A 142 6.60 0.91 -16.13
CA ILE A 142 7.24 -0.36 -15.81
C ILE A 142 7.10 -1.29 -17.00
N GLU A 143 8.23 -1.69 -17.57
CA GLU A 143 8.27 -2.46 -18.83
C GLU A 143 8.41 -3.98 -18.60
N VAL A 144 8.74 -4.40 -17.39
CA VAL A 144 8.82 -5.83 -17.07
C VAL A 144 7.42 -6.45 -16.95
N PRO A 145 7.27 -7.77 -17.20
CA PRO A 145 6.01 -8.47 -17.01
C PRO A 145 5.40 -8.17 -15.64
N ALA A 146 4.13 -7.74 -15.62
CA ALA A 146 3.47 -7.32 -14.41
C ALA A 146 2.12 -8.02 -14.19
N THR A 147 1.82 -8.31 -12.94
CA THR A 147 0.48 -8.68 -12.49
C THR A 147 0.02 -7.71 -11.41
N VAL A 148 -1.24 -7.29 -11.48
CA VAL A 148 -1.84 -6.37 -10.50
C VAL A 148 -3.08 -7.02 -9.90
N SER A 149 -3.15 -7.04 -8.58
CA SER A 149 -4.29 -7.54 -7.82
C SER A 149 -4.83 -6.49 -6.89
N VAL A 150 -6.07 -6.08 -7.09
CA VAL A 150 -6.74 -5.02 -6.34
C VAL A 150 -7.62 -5.64 -5.27
N GLN A 151 -7.47 -5.21 -4.02
CA GLN A 151 -8.31 -5.61 -2.91
C GLN A 151 -9.56 -4.75 -2.89
N ARG A 152 -10.72 -5.37 -3.10
CA ARG A 152 -12.00 -4.65 -3.18
C ARG A 152 -12.34 -3.89 -1.89
N HIS A 153 -11.87 -4.36 -0.74
CA HIS A 153 -12.09 -3.71 0.54
C HIS A 153 -11.33 -2.38 0.66
N GLU A 154 -10.11 -2.32 0.11
CA GLU A 154 -9.23 -1.16 0.27
C GLU A 154 -9.32 -0.17 -0.89
N TRP A 155 -9.26 -0.67 -2.14
CA TRP A 155 -9.11 0.18 -3.30
C TRP A 155 -10.17 -0.05 -4.38
N ARG A 156 -10.75 1.04 -4.89
CA ARG A 156 -11.57 1.02 -6.11
C ARG A 156 -10.72 1.37 -7.34
N TYR A 157 -9.54 0.78 -7.42
CA TYR A 157 -8.50 1.10 -8.38
C TYR A 157 -8.93 0.74 -9.82
N PRO A 158 -8.96 1.73 -10.74
CA PRO A 158 -9.31 1.49 -12.14
C PRO A 158 -8.25 0.68 -12.88
N ARG A 159 -8.68 -0.26 -13.70
CA ARG A 159 -7.76 -1.03 -14.55
C ARG A 159 -6.94 -0.13 -15.48
N SER A 160 -7.51 0.97 -15.97
CA SER A 160 -6.83 1.94 -16.84
C SER A 160 -5.57 2.54 -16.21
N PHE A 161 -5.50 2.66 -14.87
CA PHE A 161 -4.28 3.09 -14.19
C PHE A 161 -3.17 2.05 -14.34
N ALA A 162 -3.49 0.77 -14.15
CA ALA A 162 -2.52 -0.31 -14.34
C ALA A 162 -2.03 -0.37 -15.79
N GLU A 163 -2.93 -0.25 -16.77
CA GLU A 163 -2.58 -0.29 -18.20
C GLU A 163 -1.65 0.85 -18.63
N ARG A 164 -1.67 1.98 -17.89
CA ARG A 164 -0.75 3.10 -18.14
C ARG A 164 0.58 2.95 -17.41
N ALA A 165 0.56 2.34 -16.23
CA ALA A 165 1.76 2.19 -15.40
C ALA A 165 2.62 0.98 -15.81
N TYR A 166 2.02 -0.06 -16.37
CA TYR A 166 2.68 -1.31 -16.71
C TYR A 166 2.48 -1.63 -18.19
N SER A 167 3.52 -1.44 -19.02
CA SER A 167 3.41 -1.68 -20.48
C SER A 167 3.26 -3.16 -20.84
N ASP A 168 3.70 -4.07 -19.96
CA ASP A 168 3.52 -5.52 -20.09
C ASP A 168 2.65 -6.08 -18.97
N LEU A 169 1.42 -5.57 -18.87
CA LEU A 169 0.42 -6.03 -17.91
C LEU A 169 -0.15 -7.39 -18.30
N ARG A 170 0.30 -8.46 -17.66
CA ARG A 170 -0.10 -9.85 -17.96
C ARG A 170 -1.41 -10.26 -17.31
N ARG A 171 -1.72 -9.73 -16.14
CA ARG A 171 -2.93 -10.03 -15.38
C ARG A 171 -3.36 -8.82 -14.56
N PHE A 172 -4.65 -8.54 -14.58
CA PHE A 172 -5.30 -7.62 -13.66
C PHE A 172 -6.48 -8.33 -13.02
N SER A 173 -6.48 -8.45 -11.70
CA SER A 173 -7.54 -9.11 -10.96
C SER A 173 -8.08 -8.23 -9.84
N VAL A 174 -9.39 -8.33 -9.58
CA VAL A 174 -10.02 -7.77 -8.40
C VAL A 174 -10.26 -8.91 -7.42
N MET A 175 -9.55 -8.90 -6.31
CA MET A 175 -9.67 -9.94 -5.28
C MET A 175 -11.07 -9.91 -4.65
N PRO A 176 -11.70 -11.07 -4.44
CA PRO A 176 -13.06 -11.14 -3.89
C PRO A 176 -13.12 -10.72 -2.42
N ARG A 177 -11.98 -10.74 -1.71
CA ARG A 177 -11.82 -10.42 -0.29
C ARG A 177 -10.37 -10.04 0.01
N GLY A 178 -10.13 -9.59 1.24
CA GLY A 178 -8.83 -9.10 1.69
C GLY A 178 -8.70 -7.59 1.61
N GLY A 179 -7.84 -7.02 2.43
CA GLY A 179 -7.55 -5.60 2.55
C GLY A 179 -6.06 -5.31 2.38
N HIS A 180 -5.59 -4.28 3.07
CA HIS A 180 -4.25 -3.73 2.96
C HIS A 180 -3.13 -4.76 3.16
N PHE A 181 -3.29 -5.63 4.12
CA PHE A 181 -2.29 -6.66 4.45
C PHE A 181 -2.49 -7.93 3.60
N THR A 182 -2.65 -7.74 2.31
CA THR A 182 -3.13 -8.71 1.33
C THR A 182 -2.49 -10.09 1.47
N ALA A 183 -1.15 -10.16 1.55
CA ALA A 183 -0.43 -11.43 1.66
C ALA A 183 -0.68 -12.14 3.01
N ALA A 184 -0.94 -11.39 4.08
CA ALA A 184 -1.26 -11.96 5.38
C ALA A 184 -2.73 -12.37 5.49
N GLU A 185 -3.63 -11.61 4.84
CA GLU A 185 -5.05 -11.88 4.86
C GLU A 185 -5.47 -12.99 3.88
N GLU A 186 -4.87 -13.01 2.68
CA GLU A 186 -5.24 -13.91 1.57
C GLU A 186 -4.01 -14.54 0.90
N PRO A 187 -3.18 -15.29 1.63
CA PRO A 187 -1.91 -15.83 1.13
C PRO A 187 -2.07 -16.75 -0.09
N LEU A 188 -3.20 -17.46 -0.18
CA LEU A 188 -3.43 -18.37 -1.31
C LEU A 188 -3.75 -17.64 -2.60
N LEU A 189 -4.48 -16.50 -2.54
CA LEU A 189 -4.76 -15.69 -3.70
C LEU A 189 -3.47 -15.04 -4.23
N VAL A 190 -2.65 -14.48 -3.33
CA VAL A 190 -1.35 -13.92 -3.69
C VAL A 190 -0.41 -14.99 -4.28
N ALA A 191 -0.39 -16.19 -3.68
CA ALA A 191 0.42 -17.28 -4.18
C ALA A 191 -0.01 -17.74 -5.59
N ASP A 192 -1.30 -17.68 -5.91
CA ASP A 192 -1.80 -18.00 -7.26
C ASP A 192 -1.32 -16.98 -8.29
N ASP A 193 -1.42 -15.69 -7.97
CA ASP A 193 -0.92 -14.63 -8.85
C ASP A 193 0.59 -14.69 -9.05
N LEU A 194 1.35 -15.01 -8.00
CA LEU A 194 2.80 -15.20 -8.12
C LEU A 194 3.15 -16.42 -8.96
N ARG A 195 2.45 -17.56 -8.81
CA ARG A 195 2.66 -18.75 -9.67
C ARG A 195 2.34 -18.44 -11.13
N TYR A 196 1.27 -17.72 -11.39
CA TYR A 196 0.95 -17.28 -12.74
C TYR A 196 2.07 -16.41 -13.32
N LEU A 197 2.53 -15.39 -12.58
CA LEU A 197 3.63 -14.52 -13.01
C LEU A 197 4.89 -15.35 -13.34
N MET A 198 5.27 -16.25 -12.45
CA MET A 198 6.43 -17.13 -12.67
C MET A 198 6.28 -17.96 -13.95
N ALA A 199 5.09 -18.50 -14.22
CA ALA A 199 4.83 -19.31 -15.40
C ALA A 199 4.92 -18.51 -16.71
N VAL A 200 4.57 -17.23 -16.71
CA VAL A 200 4.62 -16.38 -17.92
C VAL A 200 5.95 -15.64 -18.11
N THR A 201 6.85 -15.74 -17.13
CA THR A 201 8.20 -15.13 -17.17
C THR A 201 9.34 -16.15 -17.20
N SER A 202 9.02 -17.43 -17.33
CA SER A 202 9.98 -18.56 -17.39
C SER A 202 10.63 -18.68 -18.74
#